data_f0a2da4692667be3a57f811caeeee5f9
#
_entry.id   f0a2da4692667be3a57f811caeeee5f9
#
_cell.length_a   1.000
_cell.length_b   1.000
_cell.length_c   1.000
_cell.angle_alpha   90.00
_cell.angle_beta   90.00
_cell.angle_gamma   90.00
#
_symmetry.space_group_name_H-M   'P 1'
#
loop_
_entity.id
_entity.type
_entity.pdbx_description
1 polymer ?
#
loop_
_entity_poly.entity_id
_entity_poly.type
_entity_poly.pdbx_seq_one_letter_code
_entity_poly.pdbx_strand_id
1 'polypeptide(L)'
;MIEIKKQSLSETFSVYFDRRMLRILLLGAISGFPWVLIGSSLSLWLKEEGLSRSTIGWAGLIFGVYAFNYLWAPLIDRLQIPYLTKKLGHRRGWIVLMQTAILICLVIWSLINPTENLALLITVGLIIAIASATQDITVDALRIEQIGENEGNSMAAGAAMAVVGWWSGYKLGGVIALFTAEYFQNIGIANYWQSTFLILGIVVILMNIGLMFVHEDKSNKKQKDLISKDKAINKDLNSAKKNNLRILGGFLLIFSILEIIPVLEQTKNYLTFLPLNITHYMIISFILGFMGFNFLKMNFFILTSSLAIFIIFFKVMLSFVIVSIIIGILGIALLNINSQWGKETAEWISAKVGGPLVSFIKKNGLSIALGILSFVFLFKIGEAFLGRMSI
;
A
#
# COMPACT_ATOMS: atom_id res chain seq x y z
N MET A 1 17.17 -27.94 -30.99
CA MET A 1 18.15 -27.89 -29.90
C MET A 1 18.59 -26.45 -29.74
N ILE A 2 18.17 -25.75 -28.67
CA ILE A 2 18.62 -24.38 -28.43
C ILE A 2 20.01 -24.49 -27.82
N GLU A 3 21.03 -24.07 -28.58
CA GLU A 3 22.41 -23.96 -28.07
C GLU A 3 22.44 -22.98 -26.90
N ILE A 4 22.52 -23.47 -25.69
CA ILE A 4 22.76 -22.64 -24.50
C ILE A 4 24.22 -22.22 -24.56
N LYS A 5 24.48 -21.03 -25.12
CA LYS A 5 25.79 -20.39 -25.13
C LYS A 5 26.24 -20.23 -23.67
N LYS A 6 27.23 -21.00 -23.23
CA LYS A 6 27.85 -20.85 -21.89
C LYS A 6 28.44 -19.44 -21.81
N GLN A 7 27.75 -18.55 -21.10
CA GLN A 7 28.31 -17.22 -20.80
C GLN A 7 29.51 -17.37 -19.86
N SER A 8 30.55 -16.61 -20.08
CA SER A 8 31.70 -16.50 -19.18
C SER A 8 31.23 -15.89 -17.84
N LEU A 9 31.80 -16.33 -16.72
CA LEU A 9 31.53 -15.72 -15.40
C LEU A 9 31.75 -14.20 -15.41
N SER A 10 32.80 -13.76 -16.12
CA SER A 10 33.11 -12.33 -16.31
C SER A 10 31.97 -11.57 -17.02
N GLU A 11 31.36 -12.14 -18.05
CA GLU A 11 30.22 -11.55 -18.75
C GLU A 11 28.97 -11.51 -17.85
N THR A 12 28.76 -12.55 -17.05
CA THR A 12 27.64 -12.62 -16.10
C THR A 12 27.77 -11.55 -15.01
N PHE A 13 28.97 -11.33 -14.47
CA PHE A 13 29.19 -10.30 -13.46
C PHE A 13 29.17 -8.88 -14.02
N SER A 14 29.57 -8.66 -15.25
CA SER A 14 29.58 -7.32 -15.87
C SER A 14 28.20 -6.67 -15.93
N VAL A 15 27.12 -7.47 -16.02
CA VAL A 15 25.74 -7.00 -16.02
C VAL A 15 25.38 -6.24 -14.72
N TYR A 16 25.93 -6.66 -13.58
CA TYR A 16 25.65 -6.05 -12.28
C TYR A 16 26.30 -4.67 -12.10
N PHE A 17 27.33 -4.34 -12.87
CA PHE A 17 28.02 -3.04 -12.85
C PHE A 17 27.42 -2.01 -13.83
N ASP A 18 26.36 -2.38 -14.57
CA ASP A 18 25.61 -1.43 -15.39
C ASP A 18 25.01 -0.31 -14.51
N ARG A 19 25.07 0.93 -14.98
CA ARG A 19 24.45 2.09 -14.30
C ARG A 19 22.97 1.88 -13.99
N ARG A 20 22.25 1.09 -14.80
CA ARG A 20 20.85 0.73 -14.56
C ARG A 20 20.73 -0.12 -13.31
N MET A 21 21.63 -1.07 -13.08
CA MET A 21 21.63 -1.93 -11.89
C MET A 21 21.91 -1.14 -10.61
N LEU A 22 22.81 -0.16 -10.66
CA LEU A 22 23.04 0.75 -9.52
C LEU A 22 21.81 1.59 -9.19
N ARG A 23 21.06 2.06 -10.20
CA ARG A 23 19.79 2.75 -9.99
C ARG A 23 18.75 1.83 -9.35
N ILE A 24 18.68 0.58 -9.78
CA ILE A 24 17.79 -0.43 -9.23
C ILE A 24 18.16 -0.76 -7.78
N LEU A 25 19.46 -0.86 -7.47
CA LEU A 25 19.96 -1.00 -6.09
C LEU A 25 19.46 0.15 -5.20
N LEU A 26 19.61 1.39 -5.68
CA LEU A 26 19.14 2.58 -4.97
C LEU A 26 17.61 2.56 -4.77
N LEU A 27 16.86 2.20 -5.80
CA LEU A 27 15.40 2.05 -5.70
C LEU A 27 15.01 0.99 -4.66
N GLY A 28 15.73 -0.12 -4.64
CA GLY A 28 15.58 -1.16 -3.61
C GLY A 28 15.82 -0.59 -2.20
N ALA A 29 16.91 0.16 -2.00
CA ALA A 29 17.22 0.78 -0.70
C ALA A 29 16.13 1.77 -0.25
N ILE A 30 15.62 2.57 -1.17
CA ILE A 30 14.48 3.47 -0.92
C ILE A 30 13.24 2.69 -0.47
N SER A 31 12.96 1.52 -1.08
CA SER A 31 11.84 0.66 -0.75
C SER A 31 12.01 -0.05 0.60
N GLY A 32 13.21 -0.52 0.93
CA GLY A 32 13.48 -1.24 2.18
C GLY A 32 13.54 -0.37 3.43
N PHE A 33 13.89 0.91 3.30
CA PHE A 33 14.11 1.79 4.44
C PHE A 33 12.86 2.00 5.32
N PRO A 34 11.64 2.24 4.82
CA PRO A 34 10.47 2.44 5.67
C PRO A 34 10.13 1.26 6.58
N TRP A 35 10.56 0.05 6.22
CA TRP A 35 10.40 -1.14 7.05
C TRP A 35 11.14 -1.05 8.38
N VAL A 36 12.25 -0.30 8.43
CA VAL A 36 12.95 0.00 9.67
C VAL A 36 12.04 0.76 10.63
N LEU A 37 11.33 1.76 10.10
CA LEU A 37 10.50 2.66 10.89
C LEU A 37 9.37 1.90 11.59
N ILE A 38 8.55 1.21 10.80
CA ILE A 38 7.36 0.49 11.29
C ILE A 38 7.67 -0.88 11.88
N GLY A 39 8.82 -1.46 11.54
CA GLY A 39 9.28 -2.76 12.01
C GLY A 39 10.06 -2.67 13.31
N SER A 40 11.37 -2.60 13.18
CA SER A 40 12.30 -2.67 14.31
C SER A 40 12.23 -1.44 15.23
N SER A 41 12.28 -0.23 14.65
CA SER A 41 12.33 1.00 15.47
C SER A 41 11.06 1.21 16.26
N LEU A 42 9.88 1.09 15.64
CA LEU A 42 8.60 1.20 16.37
C LEU A 42 8.49 0.17 17.49
N SER A 43 8.83 -1.09 17.22
CA SER A 43 8.70 -2.15 18.21
C SER A 43 9.64 -1.95 19.39
N LEU A 44 10.89 -1.51 19.13
CA LEU A 44 11.87 -1.26 20.17
C LEU A 44 11.47 -0.03 20.99
N TRP A 45 11.05 1.05 20.33
CA TRP A 45 10.54 2.23 21.03
C TRP A 45 9.40 1.90 21.98
N LEU A 46 8.36 1.17 21.51
CA LEU A 46 7.23 0.75 22.35
C LEU A 46 7.68 -0.13 23.54
N LYS A 47 8.67 -1.00 23.31
CA LYS A 47 9.24 -1.87 24.36
C LYS A 47 9.99 -1.06 25.41
N GLU A 48 10.80 -0.10 25.04
CA GLU A 48 11.57 0.76 25.94
C GLU A 48 10.69 1.72 26.73
N GLU A 49 9.56 2.13 26.18
CA GLU A 49 8.49 2.86 26.89
C GLU A 49 7.65 1.97 27.83
N GLY A 50 8.00 0.70 27.96
CA GLY A 50 7.37 -0.22 28.93
C GLY A 50 6.02 -0.80 28.49
N LEU A 51 5.64 -0.69 27.22
CA LEU A 51 4.38 -1.24 26.73
C LEU A 51 4.40 -2.77 26.69
N SER A 52 3.24 -3.39 26.89
CA SER A 52 3.13 -4.84 26.93
C SER A 52 3.45 -5.49 25.58
N ARG A 53 3.98 -6.75 25.62
CA ARG A 53 4.22 -7.54 24.41
C ARG A 53 2.97 -7.70 23.55
N SER A 54 1.80 -7.82 24.18
CA SER A 54 0.51 -7.89 23.47
C SER A 54 0.26 -6.60 22.69
N THR A 55 0.46 -5.43 23.30
CA THR A 55 0.30 -4.13 22.65
C THR A 55 1.24 -3.98 21.45
N ILE A 56 2.51 -4.38 21.61
CA ILE A 56 3.52 -4.34 20.54
C ILE A 56 3.11 -5.29 19.40
N GLY A 57 2.61 -6.49 19.74
CA GLY A 57 2.09 -7.45 18.76
C GLY A 57 0.92 -6.88 17.95
N TRP A 58 -0.04 -6.24 18.62
CA TRP A 58 -1.16 -5.57 17.95
C TRP A 58 -0.69 -4.41 17.04
N ALA A 59 0.26 -3.59 17.50
CA ALA A 59 0.88 -2.56 16.68
C ALA A 59 1.51 -3.14 15.39
N GLY A 60 1.97 -4.40 15.45
CA GLY A 60 2.51 -5.11 14.28
C GLY A 60 1.53 -5.38 13.14
N LEU A 61 0.22 -5.33 13.40
CA LEU A 61 -0.79 -5.54 12.36
C LEU A 61 -0.76 -4.47 11.26
N ILE A 62 -0.09 -3.33 11.47
CA ILE A 62 0.13 -2.34 10.40
C ILE A 62 0.80 -2.94 9.16
N PHE A 63 1.59 -4.01 9.30
CA PHE A 63 2.17 -4.74 8.17
C PHE A 63 1.15 -5.46 7.28
N GLY A 64 -0.05 -5.72 7.80
CA GLY A 64 -1.12 -6.31 7.01
C GLY A 64 -1.49 -5.51 5.75
N VAL A 65 -1.20 -4.21 5.74
CA VAL A 65 -1.38 -3.34 4.56
C VAL A 65 -0.69 -3.89 3.32
N TYR A 66 0.50 -4.48 3.49
CA TYR A 66 1.27 -5.04 2.37
C TYR A 66 0.60 -6.26 1.72
N ALA A 67 -0.28 -6.97 2.45
CA ALA A 67 -1.04 -8.07 1.88
C ALA A 67 -2.14 -7.60 0.91
N PHE A 68 -2.53 -6.33 1.01
CA PHE A 68 -3.63 -5.76 0.24
C PHE A 68 -3.19 -4.74 -0.81
N ASN A 69 -1.90 -4.40 -0.88
CA ASN A 69 -1.40 -3.33 -1.75
C ASN A 69 -1.73 -3.55 -3.24
N TYR A 70 -1.87 -4.80 -3.70
CA TYR A 70 -2.26 -5.13 -5.07
C TYR A 70 -3.66 -4.61 -5.45
N LEU A 71 -4.53 -4.34 -4.45
CA LEU A 71 -5.88 -3.84 -4.73
C LEU A 71 -5.86 -2.42 -5.30
N TRP A 72 -4.92 -1.59 -4.87
CA TRP A 72 -4.80 -0.22 -5.39
C TRP A 72 -3.65 -0.02 -6.39
N ALA A 73 -2.86 -1.06 -6.68
CA ALA A 73 -1.81 -0.99 -7.70
C ALA A 73 -2.33 -0.48 -9.07
N PRO A 74 -3.48 -0.96 -9.60
CA PRO A 74 -4.03 -0.44 -10.84
C PRO A 74 -4.40 1.04 -10.80
N LEU A 75 -4.74 1.55 -9.61
CA LEU A 75 -5.05 2.95 -9.40
C LEU A 75 -3.79 3.81 -9.51
N ILE A 76 -2.70 3.37 -8.87
CA ILE A 76 -1.39 4.04 -8.93
C ILE A 76 -0.87 4.13 -10.35
N ASP A 77 -1.04 3.06 -11.15
CA ASP A 77 -0.62 3.03 -12.56
C ASP A 77 -1.32 4.08 -13.43
N ARG A 78 -2.52 4.51 -13.05
CA ARG A 78 -3.39 5.36 -13.88
C ARG A 78 -3.62 6.76 -13.36
N LEU A 79 -3.45 6.98 -12.06
CA LEU A 79 -3.59 8.30 -11.46
C LEU A 79 -2.33 9.12 -11.65
N GLN A 80 -2.48 10.25 -12.30
CA GLN A 80 -1.43 11.24 -12.41
C GLN A 80 -1.52 12.22 -11.24
N ILE A 81 -0.39 12.46 -10.57
CA ILE A 81 -0.31 13.48 -9.53
C ILE A 81 -0.10 14.82 -10.21
N PRO A 82 -1.04 15.77 -10.05
CA PRO A 82 -0.88 17.12 -10.62
C PRO A 82 0.50 17.68 -10.25
N TYR A 83 1.13 18.41 -11.17
CA TYR A 83 2.44 19.01 -11.02
C TYR A 83 3.63 18.01 -10.92
N LEU A 84 3.61 17.04 -9.98
CA LEU A 84 4.72 16.09 -9.76
C LEU A 84 4.93 15.18 -10.99
N THR A 85 3.85 14.62 -11.55
CA THR A 85 3.94 13.77 -12.74
C THR A 85 4.53 14.53 -13.93
N LYS A 86 4.15 15.79 -14.11
CA LYS A 86 4.68 16.61 -15.22
C LYS A 86 6.17 16.94 -15.03
N LYS A 87 6.61 17.19 -13.80
CA LYS A 87 7.96 17.64 -13.50
C LYS A 87 8.95 16.48 -13.36
N LEU A 88 8.57 15.43 -12.64
CA LEU A 88 9.46 14.33 -12.25
C LEU A 88 9.27 13.07 -13.09
N GLY A 89 8.12 12.86 -13.67
CA GLY A 89 7.66 11.59 -14.24
C GLY A 89 6.55 10.98 -13.40
N HIS A 90 5.91 9.93 -13.93
CA HIS A 90 4.77 9.30 -13.26
C HIS A 90 5.18 8.51 -12.03
N ARG A 91 6.16 7.62 -12.17
CA ARG A 91 6.64 6.75 -11.08
C ARG A 91 7.40 7.55 -10.02
N ARG A 92 8.35 8.37 -10.45
CA ARG A 92 9.11 9.22 -9.53
C ARG A 92 8.22 10.19 -8.77
N GLY A 93 7.19 10.74 -9.42
CA GLY A 93 6.20 11.60 -8.77
C GLY A 93 5.47 10.90 -7.63
N TRP A 94 5.07 9.64 -7.81
CA TRP A 94 4.46 8.82 -6.76
C TRP A 94 5.44 8.50 -5.64
N ILE A 95 6.69 8.10 -5.94
CA ILE A 95 7.71 7.81 -4.93
C ILE A 95 7.97 9.04 -4.06
N VAL A 96 8.16 10.23 -4.67
CA VAL A 96 8.38 11.49 -3.94
C VAL A 96 7.18 11.84 -3.05
N LEU A 97 5.96 11.67 -3.55
CA LEU A 97 4.75 11.90 -2.74
C LEU A 97 4.70 10.99 -1.52
N MET A 98 4.96 9.70 -1.71
CA MET A 98 4.95 8.73 -0.60
C MET A 98 6.06 8.99 0.41
N GLN A 99 7.26 9.31 -0.04
CA GLN A 99 8.36 9.68 0.85
C GLN A 99 8.09 11.00 1.59
N THR A 100 7.41 11.96 0.96
CA THR A 100 6.97 13.18 1.64
C THR A 100 5.94 12.87 2.73
N ALA A 101 5.01 11.96 2.46
CA ALA A 101 4.06 11.50 3.47
C ALA A 101 4.77 10.81 4.65
N ILE A 102 5.75 9.94 4.37
CA ILE A 102 6.58 9.30 5.40
C ILE A 102 7.34 10.35 6.23
N LEU A 103 7.94 11.35 5.58
CA LEU A 103 8.65 12.42 6.25
C LEU A 103 7.75 13.21 7.21
N ILE A 104 6.54 13.57 6.77
CA ILE A 104 5.54 14.23 7.62
C ILE A 104 5.19 13.34 8.82
N CYS A 105 4.98 12.05 8.60
CA CYS A 105 4.70 11.09 9.66
C CYS A 105 5.86 10.99 10.67
N LEU A 106 7.11 11.03 10.24
CA LEU A 106 8.28 11.02 11.13
C LEU A 106 8.35 12.30 11.99
N VAL A 107 8.02 13.46 11.42
CA VAL A 107 7.89 14.70 12.19
C VAL A 107 6.77 14.59 13.23
N ILE A 108 5.61 13.99 12.87
CA ILE A 108 4.53 13.76 13.83
C ILE A 108 4.99 12.80 14.92
N TRP A 109 5.67 11.68 14.61
CA TRP A 109 6.20 10.75 15.60
C TRP A 109 7.22 11.41 16.55
N SER A 110 7.98 12.38 16.07
CA SER A 110 8.92 13.13 16.93
C SER A 110 8.22 13.99 18.00
N LEU A 111 6.92 14.22 17.86
CA LEU A 111 6.11 15.03 18.79
C LEU A 111 5.17 14.20 19.68
N ILE A 112 5.09 12.88 19.46
CA ILE A 112 4.15 12.00 20.18
C ILE A 112 4.84 11.37 21.39
N ASN A 113 4.11 11.30 22.51
CA ASN A 113 4.42 10.44 23.64
C ASN A 113 3.66 9.11 23.46
N PRO A 114 4.34 7.96 23.32
CA PRO A 114 3.70 6.67 23.07
C PRO A 114 2.75 6.21 24.16
N THR A 115 3.06 6.51 25.42
CA THR A 115 2.28 6.09 26.59
C THR A 115 0.97 6.85 26.71
N GLU A 116 0.93 8.11 26.25
CA GLU A 116 -0.25 8.95 26.31
C GLU A 116 -1.12 8.85 25.05
N ASN A 117 -0.48 8.69 23.88
CA ASN A 117 -1.14 8.80 22.58
C ASN A 117 -0.89 7.60 21.67
N LEU A 118 -0.99 6.37 22.21
CA LEU A 118 -0.72 5.13 21.49
C LEU A 118 -1.57 4.98 20.22
N ALA A 119 -2.85 5.36 20.27
CA ALA A 119 -3.74 5.27 19.11
C ALA A 119 -3.28 6.17 17.95
N LEU A 120 -2.86 7.40 18.26
CA LEU A 120 -2.33 8.33 17.26
C LEU A 120 -0.99 7.81 16.70
N LEU A 121 -0.12 7.28 17.55
CA LEU A 121 1.16 6.72 17.13
C LEU A 121 0.98 5.56 16.15
N ILE A 122 0.08 4.63 16.46
CA ILE A 122 -0.24 3.48 15.57
C ILE A 122 -0.89 3.96 14.28
N THR A 123 -1.77 4.96 14.36
CA THR A 123 -2.40 5.59 13.17
C THR A 123 -1.36 6.16 12.23
N VAL A 124 -0.40 6.92 12.75
CA VAL A 124 0.71 7.47 11.95
C VAL A 124 1.57 6.34 11.37
N GLY A 125 1.85 5.30 12.15
CA GLY A 125 2.56 4.09 11.69
C GLY A 125 1.85 3.41 10.52
N LEU A 126 0.51 3.35 10.55
CA LEU A 126 -0.27 2.80 9.45
C LEU A 126 -0.21 3.68 8.21
N ILE A 127 -0.21 5.00 8.35
CA ILE A 127 0.00 5.92 7.21
C ILE A 127 1.38 5.69 6.59
N ILE A 128 2.43 5.48 7.40
CA ILE A 128 3.76 5.10 6.91
C ILE A 128 3.69 3.78 6.15
N ALA A 129 2.99 2.77 6.68
CA ALA A 129 2.85 1.47 6.02
C ALA A 129 2.12 1.57 4.67
N ILE A 130 1.03 2.35 4.58
CA ILE A 130 0.30 2.60 3.34
C ILE A 130 1.20 3.33 2.32
N ALA A 131 1.91 4.36 2.76
CA ALA A 131 2.84 5.10 1.90
C ALA A 131 3.97 4.20 1.41
N SER A 132 4.57 3.39 2.29
CA SER A 132 5.62 2.44 1.94
C SER A 132 5.12 1.36 0.99
N ALA A 133 3.97 0.73 1.25
CA ALA A 133 3.40 -0.28 0.37
C ALA A 133 3.05 0.28 -1.03
N THR A 134 2.61 1.53 -1.09
CA THR A 134 2.37 2.25 -2.35
C THR A 134 3.67 2.57 -3.07
N GLN A 135 4.70 2.96 -2.34
CA GLN A 135 6.04 3.19 -2.86
C GLN A 135 6.64 1.90 -3.46
N ASP A 136 6.49 0.75 -2.78
CA ASP A 136 6.98 -0.54 -3.26
C ASP A 136 6.41 -0.90 -4.63
N ILE A 137 5.08 -0.77 -4.82
CA ILE A 137 4.43 -0.97 -6.12
C ILE A 137 5.06 -0.09 -7.19
N THR A 138 5.31 1.17 -6.86
CA THR A 138 5.82 2.17 -7.80
C THR A 138 7.29 1.92 -8.14
N VAL A 139 8.09 1.53 -7.14
CA VAL A 139 9.50 1.16 -7.30
C VAL A 139 9.63 -0.08 -8.17
N ASP A 140 8.82 -1.11 -7.95
CA ASP A 140 8.82 -2.32 -8.77
C ASP A 140 8.46 -2.04 -10.22
N ALA A 141 7.45 -1.20 -10.45
CA ALA A 141 7.09 -0.78 -11.79
C ALA A 141 8.21 0.00 -12.48
N LEU A 142 8.85 0.96 -11.78
CA LEU A 142 9.96 1.73 -12.31
C LEU A 142 11.18 0.85 -12.60
N ARG A 143 11.47 -0.14 -11.74
CA ARG A 143 12.53 -1.13 -11.95
C ARG A 143 12.34 -1.91 -13.24
N ILE A 144 11.12 -2.40 -13.49
CA ILE A 144 10.79 -3.14 -14.72
C ILE A 144 10.92 -2.23 -15.96
N GLU A 145 10.55 -0.96 -15.82
CA GLU A 145 10.66 0.04 -16.89
C GLU A 145 12.13 0.43 -17.19
N GLN A 146 13.08 0.25 -16.24
CA GLN A 146 14.52 0.46 -16.47
C GLN A 146 15.14 -0.61 -17.37
N ILE A 147 14.52 -1.77 -17.49
CA ILE A 147 15.04 -2.94 -18.21
C ILE A 147 14.10 -3.22 -19.39
N GLY A 148 14.66 -3.43 -20.56
CA GLY A 148 13.87 -3.77 -21.77
C GLY A 148 13.18 -5.13 -21.64
N GLU A 149 11.99 -5.27 -22.21
CA GLU A 149 11.17 -6.51 -22.16
C GLU A 149 11.92 -7.74 -22.75
N ASN A 150 12.90 -7.53 -23.62
CA ASN A 150 13.65 -8.58 -24.31
C ASN A 150 15.02 -8.90 -23.66
N GLU A 151 15.33 -8.26 -22.52
CA GLU A 151 16.62 -8.41 -21.83
C GLU A 151 16.51 -9.40 -20.64
N GLY A 152 16.27 -10.69 -20.89
CA GLY A 152 16.02 -11.68 -19.84
C GLY A 152 17.11 -11.77 -18.75
N ASN A 153 18.39 -11.71 -19.13
CA ASN A 153 19.51 -11.73 -18.17
C ASN A 153 19.56 -10.46 -17.31
N SER A 154 19.33 -9.30 -17.91
CA SER A 154 19.26 -8.03 -17.20
C SER A 154 18.04 -7.98 -16.27
N MET A 155 16.93 -8.64 -16.62
CA MET A 155 15.75 -8.75 -15.78
C MET A 155 16.02 -9.53 -14.48
N ALA A 156 16.73 -10.68 -14.60
CA ALA A 156 17.14 -11.49 -13.45
C ALA A 156 18.14 -10.73 -12.56
N ALA A 157 19.15 -10.10 -13.15
CA ALA A 157 20.12 -9.28 -12.44
C ALA A 157 19.43 -8.08 -11.72
N GLY A 158 18.50 -7.41 -12.39
CA GLY A 158 17.73 -6.31 -11.81
C GLY A 158 16.86 -6.77 -10.62
N ALA A 159 16.27 -7.96 -10.68
CA ALA A 159 15.55 -8.53 -9.55
C ALA A 159 16.49 -8.79 -8.35
N ALA A 160 17.66 -9.37 -8.58
CA ALA A 160 18.66 -9.57 -7.54
C ALA A 160 19.15 -8.25 -6.94
N MET A 161 19.46 -7.25 -7.77
CA MET A 161 19.90 -5.92 -7.30
C MET A 161 18.82 -5.19 -6.49
N ALA A 162 17.55 -5.35 -6.86
CA ALA A 162 16.45 -4.79 -6.07
C ALA A 162 16.38 -5.42 -4.67
N VAL A 163 16.54 -6.74 -4.56
CA VAL A 163 16.56 -7.46 -3.27
C VAL A 163 17.75 -7.04 -2.43
N VAL A 164 18.96 -6.99 -3.02
CA VAL A 164 20.17 -6.52 -2.33
C VAL A 164 19.98 -5.08 -1.85
N GLY A 165 19.43 -4.21 -2.70
CA GLY A 165 19.09 -2.83 -2.34
C GLY A 165 18.12 -2.75 -1.18
N TRP A 166 17.04 -3.52 -1.24
CA TRP A 166 16.02 -3.57 -0.19
C TRP A 166 16.62 -3.95 1.17
N TRP A 167 17.39 -5.04 1.21
CA TRP A 167 18.09 -5.45 2.43
C TRP A 167 19.13 -4.44 2.89
N SER A 168 19.83 -3.79 1.97
CA SER A 168 20.79 -2.72 2.31
C SER A 168 20.09 -1.52 2.95
N GLY A 169 18.98 -1.05 2.38
CA GLY A 169 18.19 0.05 2.94
C GLY A 169 17.63 -0.29 4.33
N TYR A 170 17.09 -1.49 4.49
CA TYR A 170 16.58 -1.99 5.77
C TYR A 170 17.69 -2.09 6.83
N LYS A 171 18.81 -2.76 6.51
CA LYS A 171 19.90 -2.98 7.48
C LYS A 171 20.63 -1.69 7.84
N LEU A 172 21.02 -0.88 6.85
CA LEU A 172 21.67 0.41 7.10
C LEU A 172 20.77 1.37 7.86
N GLY A 173 19.49 1.43 7.50
CA GLY A 173 18.52 2.22 8.25
C GLY A 173 18.38 1.77 9.70
N GLY A 174 18.36 0.44 9.95
CA GLY A 174 18.34 -0.13 11.30
C GLY A 174 19.59 0.24 12.12
N VAL A 175 20.76 0.14 11.50
CA VAL A 175 22.02 0.56 12.13
C VAL A 175 21.97 2.04 12.49
N ILE A 176 21.57 2.91 11.57
CA ILE A 176 21.43 4.36 11.83
C ILE A 176 20.45 4.61 12.98
N ALA A 177 19.29 3.95 12.97
CA ALA A 177 18.28 4.11 14.02
C ALA A 177 18.81 3.74 15.40
N LEU A 178 19.43 2.56 15.52
CA LEU A 178 19.93 2.06 16.80
C LEU A 178 21.09 2.89 17.35
N PHE A 179 22.11 3.16 16.54
CA PHE A 179 23.24 3.99 16.96
C PHE A 179 22.81 5.42 17.32
N THR A 180 21.84 5.99 16.61
CA THR A 180 21.36 7.33 16.91
C THR A 180 20.56 7.35 18.22
N ALA A 181 19.70 6.34 18.43
CA ALA A 181 18.92 6.22 19.66
C ALA A 181 19.85 6.02 20.88
N GLU A 182 20.83 5.11 20.79
CA GLU A 182 21.82 4.88 21.82
C GLU A 182 22.67 6.12 22.11
N TYR A 183 23.11 6.83 21.08
CA TYR A 183 23.87 8.08 21.22
C TYR A 183 23.07 9.14 21.99
N PHE A 184 21.82 9.37 21.60
CA PHE A 184 20.96 10.36 22.24
C PHE A 184 20.62 9.96 23.69
N GLN A 185 20.42 8.67 23.95
CA GLN A 185 20.21 8.15 25.30
C GLN A 185 21.44 8.38 26.17
N ASN A 186 22.65 8.10 25.68
CA ASN A 186 23.90 8.25 26.41
C ASN A 186 24.25 9.71 26.77
N ILE A 187 23.84 10.67 25.93
CA ILE A 187 24.00 12.11 26.23
C ILE A 187 22.84 12.69 27.04
N GLY A 188 21.91 11.86 27.52
CA GLY A 188 20.85 12.24 28.45
C GLY A 188 19.64 12.93 27.81
N ILE A 189 19.39 12.75 26.52
CA ILE A 189 18.16 13.25 25.87
C ILE A 189 16.99 12.37 26.28
N ALA A 190 16.02 12.92 27.01
CA ALA A 190 14.86 12.17 27.50
C ALA A 190 14.02 11.60 26.34
N ASN A 191 13.82 12.38 25.26
CA ASN A 191 13.04 11.98 24.09
C ASN A 191 13.96 11.51 22.95
N TYR A 192 14.83 10.53 23.25
CA TYR A 192 15.85 10.05 22.31
C TYR A 192 15.27 9.36 21.07
N TRP A 193 14.17 8.60 21.17
CA TRP A 193 13.48 8.02 20.00
C TRP A 193 12.87 9.07 19.11
N GLN A 194 12.20 10.07 19.69
CA GLN A 194 11.62 11.19 18.95
C GLN A 194 12.71 11.94 18.15
N SER A 195 13.86 12.20 18.78
CA SER A 195 15.02 12.80 18.13
C SER A 195 15.60 11.88 17.04
N THR A 196 15.62 10.57 17.26
CA THR A 196 16.06 9.58 16.28
C THR A 196 15.18 9.61 15.02
N PHE A 197 13.86 9.73 15.17
CA PHE A 197 12.97 9.83 14.00
C PHE A 197 13.21 11.06 13.14
N LEU A 198 13.65 12.17 13.72
CA LEU A 198 14.08 13.36 12.95
C LEU A 198 15.34 13.06 12.12
N ILE A 199 16.32 12.36 12.69
CA ILE A 199 17.52 11.93 11.93
C ILE A 199 17.14 10.97 10.80
N LEU A 200 16.25 10.01 11.07
CA LEU A 200 15.73 9.12 10.02
C LEU A 200 14.97 9.89 8.93
N GLY A 201 14.30 10.99 9.29
CA GLY A 201 13.73 11.93 8.33
C GLY A 201 14.77 12.56 7.41
N ILE A 202 15.96 12.91 7.92
CA ILE A 202 17.07 13.38 7.08
C ILE A 202 17.50 12.30 6.08
N VAL A 203 17.54 11.04 6.50
CA VAL A 203 17.84 9.92 5.59
C VAL A 203 16.80 9.83 4.46
N VAL A 204 15.51 10.01 4.76
CA VAL A 204 14.44 10.05 3.73
C VAL A 204 14.69 11.21 2.74
N ILE A 205 15.10 12.38 3.23
CA ILE A 205 15.45 13.52 2.35
C ILE A 205 16.63 13.15 1.43
N LEU A 206 17.68 12.53 1.97
CA LEU A 206 18.83 12.10 1.18
C LEU A 206 18.44 11.05 0.13
N MET A 207 17.53 10.14 0.47
CA MET A 207 16.97 9.17 -0.48
C MET A 207 16.18 9.85 -1.60
N ASN A 208 15.40 10.90 -1.29
CA ASN A 208 14.73 11.72 -2.31
C ASN A 208 15.70 12.41 -3.25
N ILE A 209 16.83 12.92 -2.72
CA ILE A 209 17.90 13.47 -3.56
C ILE A 209 18.51 12.37 -4.43
N GLY A 210 18.78 11.21 -3.88
CA GLY A 210 19.24 10.03 -4.62
C GLY A 210 18.30 9.62 -5.76
N LEU A 211 16.98 9.69 -5.53
CA LEU A 211 15.99 9.40 -6.55
C LEU A 211 16.09 10.32 -7.78
N MET A 212 16.65 11.53 -7.66
CA MET A 212 16.85 12.44 -8.80
C MET A 212 17.83 11.87 -9.84
N PHE A 213 18.72 10.97 -9.43
CA PHE A 213 19.68 10.29 -10.34
C PHE A 213 19.04 9.07 -11.06
N VAL A 214 17.85 8.64 -10.65
CA VAL A 214 17.12 7.59 -11.34
C VAL A 214 16.39 8.19 -12.53
N HIS A 215 16.71 7.76 -13.73
CA HIS A 215 16.04 8.23 -14.94
C HIS A 215 14.68 7.55 -15.09
N GLU A 216 13.65 8.31 -15.41
CA GLU A 216 12.35 7.81 -15.85
C GLU A 216 12.08 8.34 -17.26
N ASP A 217 11.79 7.43 -18.20
CA ASP A 217 11.47 7.83 -19.56
C ASP A 217 10.12 8.53 -19.58
N LYS A 218 10.14 9.83 -19.89
CA LYS A 218 8.94 10.68 -19.93
C LYS A 218 8.07 10.42 -21.16
N SER A 219 8.50 9.55 -22.06
CA SER A 219 7.74 9.19 -23.24
C SER A 219 6.57 8.27 -22.84
N ASN A 220 5.51 8.91 -22.41
CA ASN A 220 4.25 8.35 -21.90
C ASN A 220 3.44 7.51 -22.92
N LYS A 221 4.09 6.75 -23.83
CA LYS A 221 3.39 5.94 -24.83
C LYS A 221 2.51 4.90 -24.16
N LYS A 222 3.07 4.18 -23.17
CA LYS A 222 2.35 3.14 -22.38
C LYS A 222 1.18 3.75 -21.59
N GLN A 223 1.37 4.95 -21.05
CA GLN A 223 0.34 5.65 -20.29
C GLN A 223 -0.74 6.26 -21.21
N LYS A 224 -0.36 6.75 -22.39
CA LYS A 224 -1.32 7.19 -23.43
C LYS A 224 -2.17 6.01 -23.91
N ASP A 225 -1.57 4.83 -24.10
CA ASP A 225 -2.26 3.60 -24.48
C ASP A 225 -3.23 3.12 -23.37
N LEU A 226 -2.84 3.23 -22.09
CA LEU A 226 -3.74 2.94 -20.97
C LEU A 226 -4.92 3.91 -20.91
N ILE A 227 -4.69 5.21 -21.10
CA ILE A 227 -5.74 6.23 -21.10
C ILE A 227 -6.68 6.05 -22.31
N SER A 228 -6.15 5.67 -23.47
CA SER A 228 -6.99 5.39 -24.65
C SER A 228 -7.85 4.14 -24.46
N LYS A 229 -7.32 3.09 -23.85
CA LYS A 229 -8.07 1.89 -23.45
C LYS A 229 -9.15 2.21 -22.42
N ASP A 230 -8.85 3.08 -21.45
CA ASP A 230 -9.83 3.54 -20.44
C ASP A 230 -10.99 4.28 -21.09
N LYS A 231 -10.72 5.14 -22.10
CA LYS A 231 -11.77 5.83 -22.87
C LYS A 231 -12.65 4.87 -23.69
N ALA A 232 -12.07 3.78 -24.21
CA ALA A 232 -12.83 2.76 -24.93
C ALA A 232 -13.74 1.95 -23.98
N ILE A 233 -13.27 1.64 -22.76
CA ILE A 233 -14.06 0.92 -21.73
C ILE A 233 -15.24 1.77 -21.25
N ASN A 234 -15.07 3.10 -21.17
CA ASN A 234 -16.12 4.00 -20.69
C ASN A 234 -17.32 4.10 -21.63
N LYS A 235 -17.13 3.77 -22.92
CA LYS A 235 -18.21 3.85 -23.91
C LYS A 235 -19.31 2.79 -23.72
N ASP A 236 -19.05 1.74 -22.91
CA ASP A 236 -19.91 0.56 -22.76
C ASP A 236 -20.42 0.33 -21.33
N LEU A 237 -20.84 1.40 -20.61
CA LEU A 237 -21.57 1.21 -19.36
C LEU A 237 -23.01 0.73 -19.62
N ASN A 238 -23.17 -0.58 -19.81
CA ASN A 238 -24.49 -1.20 -19.99
C ASN A 238 -25.28 -1.21 -18.65
N SER A 239 -26.59 -1.47 -18.73
CA SER A 239 -27.51 -1.43 -17.57
C SER A 239 -27.10 -2.38 -16.43
N ALA A 240 -26.57 -3.55 -16.74
CA ALA A 240 -26.09 -4.50 -15.74
C ALA A 240 -24.89 -3.96 -14.95
N LYS A 241 -23.95 -3.29 -15.63
CA LYS A 241 -22.77 -2.67 -15.01
C LYS A 241 -23.14 -1.50 -14.12
N LYS A 242 -24.14 -0.70 -14.53
CA LYS A 242 -24.70 0.38 -13.69
C LYS A 242 -25.36 -0.19 -12.42
N ASN A 243 -26.07 -1.29 -12.52
CA ASN A 243 -26.75 -1.91 -11.38
C ASN A 243 -25.73 -2.46 -10.36
N ASN A 244 -24.67 -3.12 -10.84
CA ASN A 244 -23.60 -3.61 -9.97
C ASN A 244 -22.86 -2.49 -9.23
N LEU A 245 -22.64 -1.35 -9.89
CA LEU A 245 -22.03 -0.18 -9.27
C LEU A 245 -22.96 0.48 -8.23
N ARG A 246 -24.29 0.48 -8.43
CA ARG A 246 -25.26 0.92 -7.42
C ARG A 246 -25.25 0.03 -6.19
N ILE A 247 -25.20 -1.30 -6.37
CA ILE A 247 -25.10 -2.25 -5.26
C ILE A 247 -23.82 -1.99 -4.47
N LEU A 248 -22.66 -1.84 -5.16
CA LEU A 248 -21.40 -1.45 -4.51
C LEU A 248 -21.55 -0.12 -3.74
N GLY A 249 -22.21 0.87 -4.34
CA GLY A 249 -22.48 2.16 -3.70
C GLY A 249 -23.29 2.02 -2.41
N GLY A 250 -24.30 1.17 -2.41
CA GLY A 250 -25.10 0.86 -1.21
C GLY A 250 -24.24 0.25 -0.10
N PHE A 251 -23.35 -0.68 -0.43
CA PHE A 251 -22.42 -1.28 0.53
C PHE A 251 -21.45 -0.26 1.12
N LEU A 252 -20.85 0.57 0.30
CA LEU A 252 -19.92 1.60 0.75
C LEU A 252 -20.60 2.60 1.67
N LEU A 253 -21.84 2.98 1.38
CA LEU A 253 -22.61 3.89 2.21
C LEU A 253 -22.94 3.28 3.56
N ILE A 254 -23.47 2.05 3.58
CA ILE A 254 -23.78 1.32 4.82
C ILE A 254 -22.52 1.18 5.67
N PHE A 255 -21.40 0.78 5.06
CA PHE A 255 -20.11 0.66 5.74
C PHE A 255 -19.69 1.99 6.38
N SER A 256 -19.76 3.08 5.62
CA SER A 256 -19.44 4.43 6.11
C SER A 256 -20.30 4.83 7.32
N ILE A 257 -21.60 4.58 7.28
CA ILE A 257 -22.52 4.88 8.39
C ILE A 257 -22.15 4.05 9.62
N LEU A 258 -21.89 2.75 9.47
CA LEU A 258 -21.52 1.85 10.56
C LEU A 258 -20.19 2.23 11.22
N GLU A 259 -19.28 2.86 10.49
CA GLU A 259 -18.00 3.35 11.02
C GLU A 259 -18.14 4.69 11.75
N ILE A 260 -19.05 5.56 11.32
CA ILE A 260 -19.24 6.90 11.92
C ILE A 260 -20.01 6.80 13.24
N ILE A 261 -20.98 5.89 13.36
CA ILE A 261 -21.82 5.75 14.56
C ILE A 261 -21.00 5.59 15.86
N PRO A 262 -20.04 4.67 15.99
CA PRO A 262 -19.25 4.50 17.22
C PRO A 262 -18.44 5.73 17.61
N VAL A 263 -18.00 6.52 16.63
CA VAL A 263 -17.25 7.76 16.89
C VAL A 263 -18.16 8.85 17.44
N LEU A 264 -19.39 8.92 16.97
CA LEU A 264 -20.41 9.83 17.50
C LEU A 264 -20.86 9.42 18.91
N GLU A 265 -20.88 8.12 19.23
CA GLU A 265 -21.19 7.61 20.56
C GLU A 265 -20.10 7.93 21.59
N GLN A 266 -18.82 7.89 21.22
CA GLN A 266 -17.72 8.27 22.11
C GLN A 266 -17.77 9.77 22.50
N THR A 267 -18.39 10.59 21.68
CA THR A 267 -18.56 12.04 21.94
C THR A 267 -19.81 12.37 22.75
N LYS A 268 -20.75 11.42 22.93
CA LYS A 268 -21.97 11.60 23.73
C LYS A 268 -22.27 10.32 24.52
N ASN A 269 -22.12 10.38 25.83
CA ASN A 269 -22.46 9.32 26.80
C ASN A 269 -23.95 8.88 26.81
N TYR A 270 -24.69 8.99 25.71
CA TYR A 270 -26.16 8.85 25.71
C TYR A 270 -26.75 7.82 24.73
N LEU A 271 -25.95 7.09 23.97
CA LEU A 271 -26.48 6.06 23.04
C LEU A 271 -25.79 4.70 23.23
N THR A 272 -26.08 4.06 24.36
CA THR A 272 -25.64 2.68 24.72
C THR A 272 -26.37 1.56 23.95
N PHE A 273 -26.95 1.82 22.77
CA PHE A 273 -27.93 0.86 22.22
C PHE A 273 -27.42 -0.12 21.16
N LEU A 274 -26.18 -0.03 20.69
CA LEU A 274 -25.62 -1.07 19.80
C LEU A 274 -24.10 -1.16 19.90
N PRO A 275 -23.55 -1.95 20.83
CA PRO A 275 -22.17 -2.38 20.69
C PRO A 275 -22.08 -3.36 19.52
N LEU A 276 -21.78 -2.83 18.33
CA LEU A 276 -21.45 -3.66 17.17
C LEU A 276 -20.10 -4.34 17.43
N ASN A 277 -20.15 -5.48 18.09
CA ASN A 277 -19.02 -6.35 18.33
C ASN A 277 -18.49 -6.91 17.00
N ILE A 278 -17.24 -7.37 16.98
CA ILE A 278 -16.60 -8.04 15.83
C ILE A 278 -17.54 -9.09 15.17
N THR A 279 -18.34 -9.78 16.00
CA THR A 279 -19.37 -10.75 15.55
C THR A 279 -20.42 -10.15 14.62
N HIS A 280 -20.86 -8.92 14.85
CA HIS A 280 -21.84 -8.24 13.97
C HIS A 280 -21.26 -7.92 12.60
N TYR A 281 -19.99 -7.53 12.55
CA TYR A 281 -19.28 -7.32 11.27
C TYR A 281 -19.06 -8.62 10.52
N MET A 282 -18.75 -9.73 11.21
CA MET A 282 -18.67 -11.05 10.61
C MET A 282 -20.01 -11.47 10.03
N ILE A 283 -21.11 -11.25 10.76
CA ILE A 283 -22.47 -11.56 10.29
C ILE A 283 -22.83 -10.70 9.06
N ILE A 284 -22.60 -9.38 9.13
CA ILE A 284 -22.84 -8.48 8.00
C ILE A 284 -21.98 -8.89 6.80
N SER A 285 -20.70 -9.18 7.00
CA SER A 285 -19.81 -9.65 5.94
C SER A 285 -20.26 -10.98 5.34
N PHE A 286 -20.77 -11.90 6.17
CA PHE A 286 -21.32 -13.18 5.73
C PHE A 286 -22.61 -12.99 4.93
N ILE A 287 -23.53 -12.13 5.39
CA ILE A 287 -24.75 -11.79 4.67
C ILE A 287 -24.42 -11.12 3.32
N LEU A 288 -23.48 -10.20 3.30
CA LEU A 288 -23.04 -9.52 2.08
C LEU A 288 -22.37 -10.51 1.11
N GLY A 289 -21.54 -11.42 1.62
CA GLY A 289 -20.95 -12.51 0.84
C GLY A 289 -22.00 -13.46 0.27
N PHE A 290 -23.02 -13.81 1.07
CA PHE A 290 -24.12 -14.67 0.66
C PHE A 290 -25.04 -14.01 -0.39
N MET A 291 -25.33 -12.72 -0.25
CA MET A 291 -26.06 -11.95 -1.27
C MET A 291 -25.26 -11.87 -2.58
N GLY A 292 -23.93 -11.67 -2.49
CA GLY A 292 -23.03 -11.70 -3.64
C GLY A 292 -22.97 -13.08 -4.32
N PHE A 293 -23.03 -14.17 -3.56
CA PHE A 293 -23.06 -15.54 -4.07
C PHE A 293 -24.30 -15.81 -4.96
N ASN A 294 -25.47 -15.36 -4.53
CA ASN A 294 -26.71 -15.56 -5.28
C ASN A 294 -26.81 -14.69 -6.54
N PHE A 295 -26.10 -13.56 -6.58
CA PHE A 295 -26.24 -12.56 -7.66
C PHE A 295 -25.20 -12.69 -8.79
N LEU A 296 -23.98 -13.20 -8.51
CA LEU A 296 -22.84 -13.07 -9.43
C LEU A 296 -21.90 -14.28 -9.55
N LYS A 297 -22.33 -15.51 -9.26
CA LYS A 297 -21.50 -16.72 -9.29
C LYS A 297 -20.29 -16.68 -8.31
N MET A 298 -19.76 -17.85 -7.93
CA MET A 298 -18.77 -18.12 -6.88
C MET A 298 -17.55 -17.14 -6.77
N ASN A 299 -17.27 -16.40 -7.82
CA ASN A 299 -16.10 -15.52 -7.93
C ASN A 299 -16.25 -14.19 -7.17
N PHE A 300 -17.48 -13.72 -7.02
CA PHE A 300 -17.76 -12.51 -6.27
C PHE A 300 -17.71 -12.74 -4.76
N PHE A 301 -17.98 -13.96 -4.33
CA PHE A 301 -17.89 -14.36 -2.92
C PHE A 301 -16.46 -14.22 -2.38
N ILE A 302 -15.45 -14.64 -3.13
CA ILE A 302 -14.03 -14.52 -2.72
C ILE A 302 -13.61 -13.06 -2.67
N LEU A 303 -14.01 -12.25 -3.66
CA LEU A 303 -13.71 -10.82 -3.70
C LEU A 303 -14.38 -10.07 -2.54
N THR A 304 -15.66 -10.32 -2.28
CA THR A 304 -16.40 -9.69 -1.17
C THR A 304 -15.93 -10.19 0.18
N SER A 305 -15.57 -11.47 0.33
CA SER A 305 -15.01 -11.99 1.57
C SER A 305 -13.62 -11.43 1.84
N SER A 306 -12.76 -11.29 0.83
CA SER A 306 -11.45 -10.63 0.95
C SER A 306 -11.60 -9.16 1.28
N LEU A 307 -12.55 -8.47 0.66
CA LEU A 307 -12.88 -7.07 0.96
C LEU A 307 -13.43 -6.91 2.38
N ALA A 308 -14.28 -7.84 2.82
CA ALA A 308 -14.83 -7.85 4.18
C ALA A 308 -13.75 -8.09 5.23
N ILE A 309 -12.83 -9.03 5.00
CA ILE A 309 -11.67 -9.27 5.87
C ILE A 309 -10.76 -8.04 5.90
N PHE A 310 -10.52 -7.40 4.77
CA PHE A 310 -9.77 -6.14 4.67
C PHE A 310 -10.42 -5.02 5.47
N ILE A 311 -11.74 -4.86 5.35
CA ILE A 311 -12.52 -3.86 6.07
C ILE A 311 -12.46 -4.10 7.58
N ILE A 312 -12.64 -5.35 8.04
CA ILE A 312 -12.53 -5.74 9.45
C ILE A 312 -11.14 -5.48 9.98
N PHE A 313 -10.11 -5.86 9.23
CA PHE A 313 -8.71 -5.64 9.57
C PHE A 313 -8.40 -4.14 9.69
N PHE A 314 -8.85 -3.35 8.73
CA PHE A 314 -8.67 -1.89 8.73
C PHE A 314 -9.40 -1.22 9.89
N LYS A 315 -10.58 -1.71 10.27
CA LYS A 315 -11.32 -1.17 11.41
C LYS A 315 -10.64 -1.42 12.75
N VAL A 316 -10.07 -2.62 12.95
CA VAL A 316 -9.32 -2.93 14.17
C VAL A 316 -8.13 -1.99 14.36
N MET A 317 -7.57 -1.49 13.25
CA MET A 317 -6.40 -0.59 13.27
C MET A 317 -6.75 0.89 13.29
N LEU A 318 -7.96 1.32 12.85
CA LEU A 318 -8.21 2.73 12.58
C LEU A 318 -9.67 3.14 12.71
N SER A 319 -9.94 4.08 13.63
CA SER A 319 -11.15 4.91 13.63
C SER A 319 -10.96 6.09 12.65
N PHE A 320 -10.90 5.83 11.35
CA PHE A 320 -10.76 6.89 10.36
C PHE A 320 -12.10 7.48 9.96
N VAL A 321 -12.57 8.45 10.67
CA VAL A 321 -13.77 9.25 10.31
C VAL A 321 -13.62 9.82 8.90
N ILE A 322 -12.44 10.33 8.55
CA ILE A 322 -12.19 10.91 7.22
C ILE A 322 -12.31 9.87 6.11
N VAL A 323 -11.73 8.69 6.29
CA VAL A 323 -11.81 7.60 5.31
C VAL A 323 -13.24 7.11 5.17
N SER A 324 -13.96 6.96 6.28
CA SER A 324 -15.38 6.57 6.27
C SER A 324 -16.25 7.60 5.57
N ILE A 325 -16.01 8.90 5.78
CA ILE A 325 -16.70 9.96 5.06
C ILE A 325 -16.43 9.88 3.55
N ILE A 326 -15.18 9.68 3.14
CA ILE A 326 -14.81 9.54 1.72
C ILE A 326 -15.52 8.32 1.11
N ILE A 327 -15.51 7.18 1.80
CA ILE A 327 -16.20 5.95 1.38
C ILE A 327 -17.70 6.19 1.25
N GLY A 328 -18.31 6.93 2.20
CA GLY A 328 -19.71 7.30 2.17
C GLY A 328 -20.06 8.18 0.99
N ILE A 329 -19.24 9.18 0.70
CA ILE A 329 -19.39 10.08 -0.45
C ILE A 329 -19.35 9.28 -1.76
N LEU A 330 -18.38 8.35 -1.90
CA LEU A 330 -18.31 7.45 -3.05
C LEU A 330 -19.54 6.55 -3.14
N GLY A 331 -20.04 6.07 -2.01
CA GLY A 331 -21.27 5.28 -1.93
C GLY A 331 -22.48 6.05 -2.45
N ILE A 332 -22.67 7.28 -2.01
CA ILE A 332 -23.77 8.16 -2.46
C ILE A 332 -23.64 8.44 -3.97
N ALA A 333 -22.43 8.70 -4.46
CA ALA A 333 -22.21 8.93 -5.90
C ALA A 333 -22.63 7.73 -6.74
N LEU A 334 -22.26 6.52 -6.35
CA LEU A 334 -22.60 5.27 -7.07
C LEU A 334 -24.10 4.94 -6.98
N LEU A 335 -24.75 5.22 -5.85
CA LEU A 335 -26.22 5.08 -5.74
C LEU A 335 -26.93 6.03 -6.70
N ASN A 336 -26.40 7.22 -6.88
CA ASN A 336 -26.97 8.25 -7.72
C ASN A 336 -26.37 8.28 -9.14
N ILE A 337 -26.14 7.09 -9.71
CA ILE A 337 -25.43 6.89 -10.99
C ILE A 337 -26.09 7.56 -12.21
N ASN A 338 -27.34 7.98 -12.08
CA ASN A 338 -28.05 8.72 -13.15
C ASN A 338 -27.73 10.22 -13.12
N SER A 339 -27.21 10.75 -12.02
CA SER A 339 -26.70 12.13 -11.97
C SER A 339 -25.39 12.25 -12.74
N GLN A 340 -25.03 13.44 -13.17
CA GLN A 340 -23.76 13.68 -13.86
C GLN A 340 -22.59 13.25 -12.99
N TRP A 341 -22.53 13.66 -11.74
CA TRP A 341 -21.49 13.30 -10.79
C TRP A 341 -21.41 11.78 -10.53
N GLY A 342 -22.55 11.12 -10.31
CA GLY A 342 -22.61 9.67 -10.12
C GLY A 342 -22.13 8.90 -11.35
N LYS A 343 -22.48 9.38 -12.56
CA LYS A 343 -22.02 8.81 -13.82
C LYS A 343 -20.51 8.93 -13.97
N GLU A 344 -19.93 10.12 -13.75
CA GLU A 344 -18.49 10.36 -13.81
C GLU A 344 -17.72 9.49 -12.79
N THR A 345 -18.23 9.36 -11.55
CA THR A 345 -17.66 8.50 -10.51
C THR A 345 -17.70 7.02 -10.92
N ALA A 346 -18.82 6.55 -11.46
CA ALA A 346 -18.97 5.17 -11.92
C ALA A 346 -18.05 4.85 -13.11
N GLU A 347 -17.92 5.76 -14.05
CA GLU A 347 -16.99 5.65 -15.17
C GLU A 347 -15.53 5.62 -14.69
N TRP A 348 -15.20 6.49 -13.74
CA TRP A 348 -13.86 6.53 -13.14
C TRP A 348 -13.51 5.21 -12.44
N ILE A 349 -14.38 4.68 -11.57
CA ILE A 349 -14.16 3.40 -10.88
C ILE A 349 -14.07 2.26 -11.89
N SER A 350 -14.97 2.22 -12.86
CA SER A 350 -14.98 1.17 -13.88
C SER A 350 -13.68 1.15 -14.70
N ALA A 351 -13.17 2.32 -15.09
CA ALA A 351 -11.96 2.42 -15.88
C ALA A 351 -10.70 2.15 -15.05
N LYS A 352 -10.60 2.73 -13.86
CA LYS A 352 -9.37 2.74 -13.06
C LYS A 352 -9.18 1.46 -12.24
N VAL A 353 -10.26 0.85 -11.79
CA VAL A 353 -10.22 -0.33 -10.92
C VAL A 353 -10.75 -1.57 -11.64
N GLY A 354 -11.96 -1.49 -12.19
CA GLY A 354 -12.61 -2.64 -12.80
C GLY A 354 -11.93 -3.14 -14.08
N GLY A 355 -11.51 -2.23 -14.94
CA GLY A 355 -10.87 -2.58 -16.23
C GLY A 355 -9.60 -3.44 -16.09
N PRO A 356 -8.63 -3.06 -15.24
CA PRO A 356 -7.41 -3.85 -15.01
C PRO A 356 -7.69 -5.24 -14.48
N LEU A 357 -8.58 -5.34 -13.48
CA LEU A 357 -8.93 -6.63 -12.87
C LEU A 357 -9.58 -7.56 -13.90
N VAL A 358 -10.52 -7.05 -14.68
CA VAL A 358 -11.15 -7.81 -15.78
C VAL A 358 -10.13 -8.23 -16.83
N SER A 359 -9.19 -7.34 -17.19
CA SER A 359 -8.13 -7.67 -18.15
C SER A 359 -7.19 -8.75 -17.62
N PHE A 360 -6.82 -8.69 -16.34
CA PHE A 360 -6.00 -9.70 -15.67
C PHE A 360 -6.68 -11.08 -15.66
N ILE A 361 -7.96 -11.11 -15.30
CA ILE A 361 -8.76 -12.34 -15.31
C ILE A 361 -8.92 -12.90 -16.73
N LYS A 362 -9.19 -12.05 -17.72
CA LYS A 362 -9.32 -12.49 -19.12
C LYS A 362 -8.02 -13.06 -19.68
N LYS A 363 -6.87 -12.47 -19.33
CA LYS A 363 -5.55 -12.91 -19.80
C LYS A 363 -5.14 -14.26 -19.24
N ASN A 364 -5.39 -14.50 -17.96
CA ASN A 364 -4.88 -15.68 -17.23
C ASN A 364 -5.94 -16.76 -17.01
N GLY A 365 -7.19 -16.48 -17.28
CA GLY A 365 -8.31 -17.31 -16.84
C GLY A 365 -8.60 -17.11 -15.35
N LEU A 366 -9.84 -17.37 -14.95
CA LEU A 366 -10.30 -17.06 -13.60
C LEU A 366 -9.59 -17.86 -12.51
N SER A 367 -9.42 -19.17 -12.71
CA SER A 367 -8.81 -20.07 -11.72
C SER A 367 -7.36 -19.69 -11.44
N ILE A 368 -6.57 -19.42 -12.49
CA ILE A 368 -5.17 -19.00 -12.37
C ILE A 368 -5.07 -17.60 -11.75
N ALA A 369 -5.92 -16.67 -12.17
CA ALA A 369 -5.95 -15.32 -11.62
C ALA A 369 -6.25 -15.32 -10.12
N LEU A 370 -7.24 -16.11 -9.68
CA LEU A 370 -7.55 -16.29 -8.26
C LEU A 370 -6.41 -16.99 -7.50
N GLY A 371 -5.81 -18.01 -8.10
CA GLY A 371 -4.65 -18.70 -7.53
C GLY A 371 -3.49 -17.75 -7.26
N ILE A 372 -3.15 -16.90 -8.24
CA ILE A 372 -2.10 -15.89 -8.10
C ILE A 372 -2.43 -14.88 -6.99
N LEU A 373 -3.66 -14.34 -6.98
CA LEU A 373 -4.07 -13.36 -5.96
C LEU A 373 -4.10 -13.97 -4.56
N SER A 374 -4.60 -15.20 -4.43
CA SER A 374 -4.61 -15.92 -3.15
C SER A 374 -3.20 -16.24 -2.65
N PHE A 375 -2.31 -16.65 -3.55
CA PHE A 375 -0.91 -16.90 -3.21
C PHE A 375 -0.22 -15.63 -2.71
N VAL A 376 -0.35 -14.53 -3.43
CA VAL A 376 0.23 -13.23 -3.03
C VAL A 376 -0.29 -12.79 -1.66
N PHE A 377 -1.60 -12.93 -1.44
CA PHE A 377 -2.24 -12.58 -0.18
C PHE A 377 -1.72 -13.41 0.99
N LEU A 378 -1.76 -14.75 0.86
CA LEU A 378 -1.31 -15.67 1.91
C LEU A 378 0.19 -15.54 2.20
N PHE A 379 1.01 -15.38 1.16
CA PHE A 379 2.44 -15.16 1.29
C PHE A 379 2.74 -13.88 2.09
N LYS A 380 2.09 -12.78 1.74
CA LYS A 380 2.29 -11.48 2.40
C LYS A 380 1.78 -11.47 3.85
N ILE A 381 0.67 -12.12 4.14
CA ILE A 381 0.21 -12.31 5.53
C ILE A 381 1.22 -13.15 6.31
N GLY A 382 1.68 -14.26 5.76
CA GLY A 382 2.70 -15.11 6.40
C GLY A 382 3.97 -14.32 6.70
N GLU A 383 4.48 -13.54 5.75
CA GLU A 383 5.64 -12.66 5.92
C GLU A 383 5.42 -11.62 7.05
N ALA A 384 4.24 -11.00 7.10
CA ALA A 384 3.88 -10.02 8.12
C ALA A 384 3.88 -10.62 9.54
N PHE A 385 3.37 -11.84 9.70
CA PHE A 385 3.36 -12.53 11.00
C PHE A 385 4.74 -13.04 11.41
N LEU A 386 5.46 -13.72 10.50
CA LEU A 386 6.79 -14.28 10.78
C LEU A 386 7.81 -13.21 11.15
N GLY A 387 7.79 -12.06 10.49
CA GLY A 387 8.67 -10.94 10.78
C GLY A 387 8.50 -10.38 12.20
N ARG A 388 7.40 -10.67 12.87
CA ARG A 388 7.13 -10.23 14.26
C ARG A 388 7.44 -11.28 15.32
N MET A 389 7.40 -12.56 14.98
CA MET A 389 7.74 -13.63 15.92
C MET A 389 9.26 -13.75 16.16
N SER A 390 10.09 -13.09 15.34
CA SER A 390 11.55 -13.09 15.45
C SER A 390 12.12 -11.96 16.32
N ILE A 391 11.29 -11.11 16.93
CA ILE A 391 11.65 -10.04 17.87
C ILE A 391 11.22 -10.42 19.28
#